data_18384b0d5d92c01555389f9ac546c9af
#
_entry.id   18384b0d5d92c01555389f9ac546c9af
#
_cell.length_a   1.000
_cell.length_b   1.000
_cell.length_c   1.000
_cell.angle_alpha   90.00
_cell.angle_beta   90.00
_cell.angle_gamma   90.00
#
_symmetry.space_group_name_H-M   'P 1'
#
loop_
_entity.id
_entity.type
_entity.pdbx_description
1 polymer ?
#
loop_
_entity_poly.entity_id
_entity_poly.type
_entity_poly.pdbx_seq_one_letter_code
_entity_poly.pdbx_strand_id
1 'polypeptide(L)'
;MPPMRSARVVLLVAALSGCSLFNPPPPFRPPLPANGCQPASVIKYNQAGIAHYKEKQLEAAKAEFLMAVSEAPKCAEAHYNLGNTLWYLGEKEEARTHLLQAADLAPGNAVIWDSPVLRPYGEPQKDKKKKETASEQAPGAFGNRGRLGGY
;
A
#
# COMPACT_ATOMS: atom_id res chain seq x y z
N MET A 1 37.19 44.49 -53.92
CA MET A 1 36.95 43.30 -53.02
C MET A 1 36.56 43.81 -51.65
N PRO A 2 35.33 43.67 -51.22
CA PRO A 2 34.95 44.07 -49.86
C PRO A 2 35.21 42.93 -48.89
N PRO A 3 35.55 43.22 -47.60
CA PRO A 3 35.85 42.21 -46.60
C PRO A 3 34.58 41.55 -46.06
N MET A 4 34.63 40.23 -45.97
CA MET A 4 33.60 39.37 -45.36
C MET A 4 33.50 39.68 -43.87
N ARG A 5 32.36 40.18 -43.42
CA ARG A 5 32.00 40.33 -42.01
C ARG A 5 31.57 38.99 -41.46
N SER A 6 32.43 38.40 -40.61
CA SER A 6 32.08 37.19 -39.83
C SER A 6 30.96 37.51 -38.84
N ALA A 7 29.77 36.99 -39.12
CA ALA A 7 28.68 36.98 -38.15
C ALA A 7 29.01 35.98 -37.03
N ARG A 8 29.35 36.48 -35.84
CA ARG A 8 29.44 35.68 -34.63
C ARG A 8 28.03 35.34 -34.19
N VAL A 9 27.65 34.10 -34.43
CA VAL A 9 26.43 33.53 -33.83
C VAL A 9 26.72 33.31 -32.34
N VAL A 10 26.14 34.17 -31.50
CA VAL A 10 26.14 33.99 -30.06
C VAL A 10 25.02 32.97 -29.74
N LEU A 11 25.40 31.74 -29.53
CA LEU A 11 24.51 30.71 -28.99
C LEU A 11 24.27 31.01 -27.49
N LEU A 12 23.11 31.64 -27.22
CA LEU A 12 22.60 31.79 -25.86
C LEU A 12 22.12 30.40 -25.39
N VAL A 13 22.98 29.67 -24.68
CA VAL A 13 22.58 28.49 -23.96
C VAL A 13 21.80 28.96 -22.71
N ALA A 14 20.46 28.96 -22.83
CA ALA A 14 19.60 29.14 -21.67
C ALA A 14 19.73 27.88 -20.80
N ALA A 15 20.53 27.98 -19.74
CA ALA A 15 20.57 27.02 -18.67
C ALA A 15 19.21 27.04 -17.95
N LEU A 16 18.29 26.17 -18.38
CA LEU A 16 17.10 25.85 -17.62
C LEU A 16 17.54 25.08 -16.36
N SER A 17 17.85 25.83 -15.31
CA SER A 17 17.98 25.28 -13.94
C SER A 17 16.61 24.81 -13.48
N GLY A 18 16.14 23.72 -14.08
CA GLY A 18 15.03 22.93 -13.53
C GLY A 18 15.55 22.22 -12.29
N CYS A 19 15.40 22.83 -11.12
CA CYS A 19 15.36 22.08 -9.86
C CYS A 19 14.16 21.16 -9.91
N SER A 20 14.25 20.09 -10.69
CA SER A 20 13.40 18.94 -10.53
C SER A 20 13.74 18.39 -9.16
N LEU A 21 12.87 18.63 -8.18
CA LEU A 21 12.90 17.93 -6.91
C LEU A 21 12.82 16.44 -7.25
N PHE A 22 13.99 15.82 -7.36
CA PHE A 22 14.14 14.40 -7.62
C PHE A 22 13.64 13.69 -6.36
N ASN A 23 12.34 13.46 -6.32
CA ASN A 23 11.74 12.60 -5.31
C ASN A 23 11.91 11.16 -5.81
N PRO A 24 12.86 10.39 -5.29
CA PRO A 24 13.06 9.03 -5.78
C PRO A 24 11.77 8.25 -5.58
N PRO A 25 11.39 7.39 -6.54
CA PRO A 25 10.23 6.55 -6.37
C PRO A 25 10.38 5.73 -5.08
N PRO A 26 9.31 5.53 -4.33
CA PRO A 26 9.36 4.73 -3.11
C PRO A 26 9.91 3.33 -3.42
N PRO A 27 10.67 2.72 -2.48
CA PRO A 27 11.27 1.42 -2.69
C PRO A 27 10.19 0.37 -3.00
N PHE A 28 10.52 -0.54 -3.92
CA PHE A 28 9.65 -1.66 -4.26
C PHE A 28 9.34 -2.49 -3.01
N ARG A 29 8.07 -2.65 -2.71
CA ARG A 29 7.63 -3.46 -1.57
C ARG A 29 7.61 -4.93 -1.94
N PRO A 30 8.01 -5.83 -1.01
CA PRO A 30 7.97 -7.26 -1.28
C PRO A 30 6.52 -7.72 -1.47
N PRO A 31 6.24 -8.50 -2.52
CA PRO A 31 4.93 -9.12 -2.71
C PRO A 31 4.70 -10.23 -1.70
N LEU A 32 3.44 -10.51 -1.38
CA LEU A 32 3.03 -11.52 -0.40
C LEU A 32 2.71 -12.86 -1.08
N PRO A 33 3.16 -13.99 -0.51
CA PRO A 33 2.74 -15.31 -0.96
C PRO A 33 1.28 -15.59 -0.56
N ALA A 34 0.46 -16.06 -1.48
CA ALA A 34 -0.96 -16.38 -1.28
C ALA A 34 -1.18 -17.85 -0.87
N ASN A 35 -0.40 -18.37 0.06
CA ASN A 35 -0.38 -19.80 0.40
C ASN A 35 -1.70 -20.31 1.03
N GLY A 36 -2.51 -19.40 1.60
CA GLY A 36 -3.81 -19.73 2.21
C GLY A 36 -5.00 -19.57 1.27
N CYS A 37 -4.80 -19.08 0.05
CA CYS A 37 -5.87 -18.82 -0.88
C CYS A 37 -6.29 -20.08 -1.66
N GLN A 38 -7.58 -20.18 -1.98
CA GLN A 38 -8.15 -21.26 -2.76
C GLN A 38 -8.90 -20.67 -3.97
N PRO A 39 -8.94 -21.37 -5.11
CA PRO A 39 -8.35 -22.69 -5.40
C PRO A 39 -6.82 -22.66 -5.60
N ALA A 40 -6.19 -23.85 -5.76
CA ALA A 40 -4.73 -23.94 -5.91
C ALA A 40 -4.15 -23.20 -7.13
N SER A 41 -4.95 -22.94 -8.16
CA SER A 41 -4.59 -22.09 -9.30
C SER A 41 -4.22 -20.67 -8.91
N VAL A 42 -4.88 -20.12 -7.89
CA VAL A 42 -4.58 -18.79 -7.32
C VAL A 42 -3.14 -18.70 -6.85
N ILE A 43 -2.66 -19.77 -6.19
CA ILE A 43 -1.27 -19.83 -5.72
C ILE A 43 -0.31 -19.77 -6.90
N LYS A 44 -0.61 -20.50 -8.02
CA LYS A 44 0.22 -20.50 -9.22
C LYS A 44 0.27 -19.12 -9.87
N TYR A 45 -0.88 -18.48 -10.08
CA TYR A 45 -0.96 -17.13 -10.63
C TYR A 45 -0.22 -16.12 -9.73
N ASN A 46 -0.43 -16.19 -8.43
CA ASN A 46 0.26 -15.31 -7.49
C ASN A 46 1.78 -15.52 -7.53
N GLN A 47 2.27 -16.76 -7.63
CA GLN A 47 3.69 -17.05 -7.76
C GLN A 47 4.28 -16.54 -9.07
N ALA A 48 3.59 -16.73 -10.21
CA ALA A 48 3.98 -16.18 -11.50
C ALA A 48 4.05 -14.65 -11.46
N GLY A 49 3.02 -14.00 -10.91
CA GLY A 49 3.00 -12.56 -10.71
C GLY A 49 4.16 -12.07 -9.85
N ILE A 50 4.49 -12.78 -8.75
CA ILE A 50 5.64 -12.47 -7.90
C ILE A 50 6.96 -12.57 -8.68
N ALA A 51 7.12 -13.58 -9.56
CA ALA A 51 8.31 -13.72 -10.37
C ALA A 51 8.48 -12.52 -11.31
N HIS A 52 7.45 -12.18 -12.08
CA HIS A 52 7.44 -11.00 -12.96
C HIS A 52 7.67 -9.69 -12.21
N TYR A 53 7.04 -9.54 -11.04
CA TYR A 53 7.21 -8.35 -10.19
C TYR A 53 8.68 -8.15 -9.75
N LYS A 54 9.36 -9.22 -9.34
CA LYS A 54 10.79 -9.19 -8.96
C LYS A 54 11.70 -8.79 -10.14
N GLU A 55 11.32 -9.20 -11.34
CA GLU A 55 12.02 -8.86 -12.60
C GLU A 55 11.62 -7.46 -13.12
N LYS A 56 10.74 -6.75 -12.40
CA LYS A 56 10.19 -5.44 -12.78
C LYS A 56 9.37 -5.46 -14.07
N GLN A 57 8.88 -6.62 -14.46
CA GLN A 57 7.94 -6.81 -15.56
C GLN A 57 6.51 -6.55 -15.06
N LEU A 58 6.23 -5.28 -14.73
CA LEU A 58 5.04 -4.92 -13.97
C LEU A 58 3.74 -5.20 -14.70
N GLU A 59 3.70 -5.07 -16.03
CA GLU A 59 2.50 -5.39 -16.83
C GLU A 59 2.20 -6.89 -16.81
N ALA A 60 3.24 -7.73 -16.93
CA ALA A 60 3.07 -9.17 -16.83
C ALA A 60 2.63 -9.57 -15.40
N ALA A 61 3.24 -8.96 -14.37
CA ALA A 61 2.84 -9.19 -12.99
C ALA A 61 1.38 -8.79 -12.74
N LYS A 62 0.92 -7.66 -13.28
CA LYS A 62 -0.47 -7.21 -13.23
C LYS A 62 -1.42 -8.25 -13.80
N ALA A 63 -1.11 -8.79 -14.99
CA ALA A 63 -1.95 -9.80 -15.63
C ALA A 63 -2.11 -11.05 -14.75
N GLU A 64 -1.03 -11.57 -14.19
CA GLU A 64 -1.05 -12.73 -13.32
C GLU A 64 -1.80 -12.46 -11.99
N PHE A 65 -1.59 -11.31 -11.37
CA PHE A 65 -2.31 -10.96 -10.15
C PHE A 65 -3.81 -10.70 -10.40
N LEU A 66 -4.19 -10.19 -11.57
CA LEU A 66 -5.60 -10.08 -11.98
C LEU A 66 -6.25 -11.46 -12.06
N MET A 67 -5.56 -12.46 -12.64
CA MET A 67 -6.07 -13.83 -12.67
C MET A 67 -6.24 -14.39 -11.25
N ALA A 68 -5.26 -14.15 -10.36
CA ALA A 68 -5.35 -14.58 -8.97
C ALA A 68 -6.56 -13.96 -8.25
N VAL A 69 -6.80 -12.65 -8.42
CA VAL A 69 -7.94 -11.93 -7.82
C VAL A 69 -9.27 -12.40 -8.41
N SER A 70 -9.33 -12.67 -9.73
CA SER A 70 -10.56 -13.13 -10.38
C SER A 70 -11.00 -14.50 -9.89
N GLU A 71 -10.06 -15.41 -9.63
CA GLU A 71 -10.36 -16.74 -9.11
C GLU A 71 -10.61 -16.75 -7.60
N ALA A 72 -9.94 -15.88 -6.85
CA ALA A 72 -10.15 -15.76 -5.40
C ALA A 72 -10.34 -14.29 -4.98
N PRO A 73 -11.53 -13.72 -5.14
CA PRO A 73 -11.83 -12.34 -4.77
C PRO A 73 -11.70 -12.04 -3.27
N LYS A 74 -11.53 -13.06 -2.44
CA LYS A 74 -11.31 -12.94 -0.98
C LYS A 74 -9.87 -13.21 -0.56
N CYS A 75 -8.94 -13.29 -1.49
CA CYS A 75 -7.52 -13.46 -1.20
C CYS A 75 -6.87 -12.10 -0.97
N ALA A 76 -6.61 -11.75 0.28
CA ALA A 76 -6.03 -10.47 0.66
C ALA A 76 -4.64 -10.24 0.02
N GLU A 77 -3.82 -11.28 -0.04
CA GLU A 77 -2.46 -11.23 -0.59
C GLU A 77 -2.49 -10.95 -2.10
N ALA A 78 -3.45 -11.53 -2.84
CA ALA A 78 -3.60 -11.28 -4.27
C ALA A 78 -3.99 -9.82 -4.53
N HIS A 79 -4.95 -9.29 -3.77
CA HIS A 79 -5.32 -7.88 -3.85
C HIS A 79 -4.16 -6.95 -3.47
N TYR A 80 -3.40 -7.27 -2.43
CA TYR A 80 -2.23 -6.49 -2.04
C TYR A 80 -1.16 -6.45 -3.15
N ASN A 81 -0.86 -7.59 -3.75
CA ASN A 81 0.14 -7.69 -4.81
C ASN A 81 -0.30 -6.93 -6.07
N LEU A 82 -1.57 -7.07 -6.45
CA LEU A 82 -2.15 -6.31 -7.55
C LEU A 82 -2.11 -4.81 -7.26
N GLY A 83 -2.54 -4.38 -6.10
CA GLY A 83 -2.55 -2.98 -5.70
C GLY A 83 -1.16 -2.36 -5.69
N ASN A 84 -0.13 -3.06 -5.19
CA ASN A 84 1.24 -2.57 -5.27
C ASN A 84 1.75 -2.48 -6.72
N THR A 85 1.43 -3.46 -7.56
CA THR A 85 1.82 -3.46 -8.97
C THR A 85 1.21 -2.28 -9.71
N LEU A 86 -0.09 -2.05 -9.55
CA LEU A 86 -0.83 -0.90 -10.10
C LEU A 86 -0.24 0.43 -9.62
N TRP A 87 0.14 0.51 -8.35
CA TRP A 87 0.78 1.70 -7.79
C TRP A 87 2.07 2.08 -8.52
N TYR A 88 2.92 1.09 -8.81
CA TYR A 88 4.18 1.31 -9.53
C TYR A 88 3.97 1.56 -11.04
N LEU A 89 2.86 1.08 -11.62
CA LEU A 89 2.43 1.42 -12.98
C LEU A 89 1.83 2.84 -13.08
N GLY A 90 1.55 3.48 -11.94
CA GLY A 90 0.94 4.81 -11.89
C GLY A 90 -0.60 4.80 -11.88
N GLU A 91 -1.23 3.64 -11.89
CA GLU A 91 -2.68 3.44 -11.84
C GLU A 91 -3.20 3.56 -10.39
N LYS A 92 -3.09 4.76 -9.84
CA LYS A 92 -3.19 4.99 -8.39
C LYS A 92 -4.57 4.77 -7.81
N GLU A 93 -5.64 5.05 -8.53
CA GLU A 93 -7.01 4.88 -8.04
C GLU A 93 -7.39 3.40 -7.95
N GLU A 94 -7.03 2.60 -8.97
CA GLU A 94 -7.21 1.15 -8.90
C GLU A 94 -6.33 0.52 -7.82
N ALA A 95 -5.08 0.95 -7.73
CA ALA A 95 -4.17 0.51 -6.69
C ALA A 95 -4.78 0.72 -5.30
N ARG A 96 -5.33 1.90 -5.06
CA ARG A 96 -6.00 2.22 -3.80
C ARG A 96 -7.17 1.29 -3.51
N THR A 97 -8.02 1.05 -4.49
CA THR A 97 -9.17 0.16 -4.36
C THR A 97 -8.74 -1.25 -3.91
N HIS A 98 -7.76 -1.81 -4.59
CA HIS A 98 -7.25 -3.14 -4.25
C HIS A 98 -6.53 -3.19 -2.90
N LEU A 99 -5.77 -2.16 -2.55
CA LEU A 99 -5.09 -2.11 -1.24
C LEU A 99 -6.06 -1.96 -0.07
N LEU A 100 -7.13 -1.17 -0.23
CA LEU A 100 -8.20 -1.09 0.76
C LEU A 100 -8.91 -2.44 0.91
N GLN A 101 -9.23 -3.10 -0.20
CA GLN A 101 -9.85 -4.42 -0.16
C GLN A 101 -8.95 -5.47 0.52
N ALA A 102 -7.64 -5.44 0.27
CA ALA A 102 -6.69 -6.28 0.96
C ALA A 102 -6.70 -6.03 2.49
N ALA A 103 -6.75 -4.77 2.90
CA ALA A 103 -6.80 -4.39 4.31
C ALA A 103 -8.10 -4.84 5.00
N ASP A 104 -9.23 -4.75 4.32
CA ASP A 104 -10.52 -5.22 4.83
C ASP A 104 -10.57 -6.75 4.97
N LEU A 105 -9.95 -7.47 4.03
CA LEU A 105 -9.86 -8.93 4.05
C LEU A 105 -8.88 -9.45 5.11
N ALA A 106 -7.84 -8.67 5.43
CA ALA A 106 -6.82 -9.04 6.42
C ALA A 106 -6.51 -7.87 7.37
N PRO A 107 -7.45 -7.47 8.25
CA PRO A 107 -7.33 -6.28 9.09
C PRO A 107 -6.18 -6.35 10.11
N GLY A 108 -5.65 -7.54 10.35
CA GLY A 108 -4.50 -7.75 11.24
C GLY A 108 -3.15 -7.82 10.55
N ASN A 109 -3.08 -7.68 9.22
CA ASN A 109 -1.83 -7.80 8.48
C ASN A 109 -1.10 -6.46 8.40
N ALA A 110 -0.08 -6.30 9.25
CA ALA A 110 0.72 -5.07 9.32
C ALA A 110 1.43 -4.73 7.99
N VAL A 111 1.80 -5.73 7.18
CA VAL A 111 2.47 -5.50 5.89
C VAL A 111 1.54 -4.79 4.91
N ILE A 112 0.27 -5.19 4.87
CA ILE A 112 -0.75 -4.57 4.03
C ILE A 112 -1.00 -3.13 4.48
N TRP A 113 -1.18 -2.91 5.78
CA TRP A 113 -1.44 -1.58 6.35
C TRP A 113 -0.26 -0.62 6.24
N ASP A 114 0.98 -1.13 6.21
CA ASP A 114 2.18 -0.30 6.03
C ASP A 114 2.38 0.20 4.58
N SER A 115 1.46 -0.09 3.66
CA SER A 115 1.55 0.41 2.29
C SER A 115 1.48 1.96 2.27
N PRO A 116 2.20 2.64 1.35
CA PRO A 116 2.20 4.10 1.26
C PRO A 116 0.81 4.69 1.03
N VAL A 117 -0.07 3.92 0.41
CA VAL A 117 -1.46 4.30 0.11
C VAL A 117 -2.32 4.27 1.37
N LEU A 118 -2.08 3.32 2.29
CA LEU A 118 -2.92 3.11 3.47
C LEU A 118 -2.42 3.87 4.70
N ARG A 119 -1.13 4.18 4.80
CA ARG A 119 -0.55 4.95 5.91
C ARG A 119 -1.33 6.21 6.30
N PRO A 120 -1.83 7.03 5.35
CA PRO A 120 -2.61 8.22 5.70
C PRO A 120 -3.95 7.92 6.35
N TYR A 121 -4.46 6.69 6.26
CA TYR A 121 -5.79 6.30 6.73
C TYR A 121 -5.80 5.67 8.13
N GLY A 122 -4.63 5.55 8.76
CA GLY A 122 -4.52 5.18 10.17
C GLY A 122 -4.06 3.76 10.45
N GLU A 123 -4.01 3.44 11.74
CA GLU A 123 -3.48 2.20 12.28
C GLU A 123 -4.38 0.98 12.02
N PRO A 124 -3.80 -0.23 11.95
CA PRO A 124 -4.56 -1.48 11.86
C PRO A 124 -5.59 -1.60 12.99
N GLN A 125 -6.76 -2.13 12.66
CA GLN A 125 -7.93 -2.29 13.57
C GLN A 125 -7.63 -2.98 14.93
N LYS A 126 -6.47 -3.60 15.09
CA LYS A 126 -6.06 -4.24 16.36
C LYS A 126 -6.12 -3.32 17.58
N ASP A 127 -5.86 -2.03 17.37
CA ASP A 127 -5.79 -1.08 18.49
C ASP A 127 -7.16 -0.54 18.91
N LYS A 128 -8.14 -0.55 18.00
CA LYS A 128 -9.52 -0.15 18.34
C LYS A 128 -10.19 -1.14 19.28
N LYS A 129 -10.00 -2.45 19.01
CA LYS A 129 -10.59 -3.51 19.84
C LYS A 129 -10.00 -3.53 21.27
N LYS A 130 -8.71 -3.18 21.41
CA LYS A 130 -8.05 -3.11 22.72
C LYS A 130 -8.52 -1.89 23.55
N LYS A 131 -8.87 -0.78 22.89
CA LYS A 131 -9.41 0.41 23.59
C LYS A 131 -10.86 0.19 24.04
N GLU A 132 -11.70 -0.47 23.24
CA GLU A 132 -13.09 -0.79 23.63
C GLU A 132 -13.13 -1.76 24.80
N THR A 133 -12.34 -2.84 24.79
CA THR A 133 -12.29 -3.78 25.92
C THR A 133 -11.67 -3.20 27.18
N ALA A 134 -10.77 -2.22 27.06
CA ALA A 134 -10.18 -1.55 28.24
C ALA A 134 -11.12 -0.52 28.86
N SER A 135 -12.05 0.07 28.12
CA SER A 135 -13.05 0.98 28.66
C SER A 135 -14.21 0.27 29.35
N GLU A 136 -14.47 -0.99 28.96
CA GLU A 136 -15.57 -1.80 29.51
C GLU A 136 -15.18 -2.52 30.81
N GLN A 137 -13.88 -2.57 31.16
CA GLN A 137 -13.36 -3.21 32.39
C GLN A 137 -12.97 -2.23 33.49
N ALA A 138 -13.49 -1.03 33.49
CA ALA A 138 -13.36 -0.15 34.66
C ALA A 138 -14.25 -0.69 35.79
N PRO A 139 -13.70 -1.22 36.88
CA PRO A 139 -14.51 -1.70 38.00
C PRO A 139 -15.19 -0.49 38.65
N GLY A 140 -16.50 -0.51 38.64
CA GLY A 140 -17.31 0.48 39.37
C GLY A 140 -16.98 0.44 40.85
N ALA A 141 -16.17 1.37 41.30
CA ALA A 141 -15.91 1.61 42.70
C ALA A 141 -17.15 2.32 43.31
N PHE A 142 -18.19 1.57 43.57
CA PHE A 142 -19.22 2.02 44.49
C PHE A 142 -18.85 1.51 45.88
N GLY A 143 -18.10 2.35 46.60
CA GLY A 143 -17.91 2.24 48.03
C GLY A 143 -19.23 2.49 48.74
N ASN A 144 -19.87 1.42 49.21
CA ASN A 144 -20.97 1.47 50.12
C ASN A 144 -20.42 1.82 51.54
N ARG A 145 -20.40 3.09 51.88
CA ARG A 145 -20.20 3.50 53.31
C ARG A 145 -21.51 3.26 54.04
N GLY A 146 -21.62 2.06 54.64
CA GLY A 146 -22.63 1.80 55.64
C GLY A 146 -22.46 2.73 56.84
N ARG A 147 -23.46 3.55 57.07
CA ARG A 147 -23.63 4.41 58.24
C ARG A 147 -24.02 3.52 59.39
N LEU A 148 -23.11 3.33 60.36
CA LEU A 148 -23.47 2.85 61.69
C LEU A 148 -24.06 4.00 62.48
N GLY A 149 -25.36 3.95 62.70
CA GLY A 149 -26.09 4.75 63.69
C GLY A 149 -26.46 3.86 64.84
N GLY A 150 -26.08 4.30 66.01
CA GLY A 150 -26.26 3.65 67.29
C GLY A 150 -27.68 3.65 67.83
N TYR A 151 -27.91 2.81 68.75
CA TYR A 151 -28.37 2.86 70.14
C TYR A 151 -28.28 1.51 70.74
#